data_87e13b1bdcfad4c968a3d5682b1867bb
#
_entry.id   87e13b1bdcfad4c968a3d5682b1867bb
#
_cell.length_a   1.000
_cell.length_b   1.000
_cell.length_c   1.000
_cell.angle_alpha   90.00
_cell.angle_beta   90.00
_cell.angle_gamma   90.00
#
_symmetry.space_group_name_H-M   'P 1'
#
loop_
_entity.id
_entity.type
_entity.pdbx_description
1 polymer ?
#
loop_
_entity_poly.entity_id
_entity_poly.type
_entity_poly.pdbx_seq_one_letter_code
_entity_poly.pdbx_strand_id
1 'polypeptide(L)'
;MEALTKLKQSATVAANKSQFEMLSNRIRNLFESPKLSCFMSGLKDEVRLAMRMQNPRSLNAAFGLAKIQEEYLQSCRKAYKLVYEFNKNNWQSSSSAIVKTDKKGDIRSRVPIQKVSSTQMEERRKNGLCYYCDTKWH
;
A
#
# COMPACT_ATOMS: atom_id res chain seq x y z
N MET A 1 25.20 -19.71 14.96
CA MET A 1 24.22 -18.69 15.44
C MET A 1 24.34 -17.38 14.67
N GLU A 2 25.52 -16.81 14.54
CA GLU A 2 25.76 -15.51 13.91
C GLU A 2 25.19 -15.38 12.48
N ALA A 3 25.38 -16.39 11.63
CA ALA A 3 24.83 -16.38 10.27
C ALA A 3 23.30 -16.35 10.23
N LEU A 4 22.64 -16.98 11.22
CA LEU A 4 21.18 -17.01 11.29
C LEU A 4 20.61 -15.65 11.75
N THR A 5 21.29 -14.97 12.68
CA THR A 5 20.87 -13.64 13.16
C THR A 5 21.13 -12.52 12.15
N LYS A 6 22.12 -12.71 11.27
CA LYS A 6 22.44 -11.77 10.18
C LYS A 6 21.59 -11.97 8.92
N LEU A 7 20.82 -13.08 8.84
CA LEU A 7 19.97 -13.34 7.67
C LEU A 7 18.88 -12.26 7.56
N LYS A 8 18.82 -11.59 6.42
CA LYS A 8 17.79 -10.60 6.09
C LYS A 8 17.09 -10.96 4.80
N GLN A 9 15.80 -10.76 4.78
CA GLN A 9 14.98 -10.96 3.58
C GLN A 9 15.33 -9.92 2.50
N SER A 10 16.01 -10.35 1.46
CA SER A 10 16.32 -9.52 0.28
C SER A 10 15.25 -9.62 -0.79
N ALA A 11 14.76 -10.81 -1.06
CA ALA A 11 13.78 -11.12 -2.11
C ALA A 11 12.41 -11.51 -1.51
N THR A 12 11.94 -12.72 -1.83
CA THR A 12 10.65 -13.25 -1.37
C THR A 12 10.77 -13.93 0.00
N VAL A 13 9.65 -14.05 0.69
CA VAL A 13 9.55 -14.83 1.94
C VAL A 13 9.95 -16.30 1.71
N ALA A 14 9.58 -16.87 0.54
CA ALA A 14 9.93 -18.24 0.19
C ALA A 14 11.47 -18.44 0.08
N ALA A 15 12.16 -17.53 -0.57
CA ALA A 15 13.62 -17.56 -0.67
C ALA A 15 14.28 -17.40 0.70
N ASN A 16 13.79 -16.48 1.53
CA ASN A 16 14.28 -16.29 2.90
C ASN A 16 14.05 -17.53 3.76
N LYS A 17 12.90 -18.19 3.64
CA LYS A 17 12.60 -19.46 4.33
C LYS A 17 13.62 -20.52 3.97
N SER A 18 13.89 -20.76 2.67
CA SER A 18 14.83 -21.78 2.22
C SER A 18 16.24 -21.55 2.78
N GLN A 19 16.71 -20.30 2.76
CA GLN A 19 18.01 -19.94 3.35
C GLN A 19 18.02 -20.12 4.86
N PHE A 20 16.94 -19.76 5.52
CA PHE A 20 16.78 -19.93 6.97
C PHE A 20 16.81 -21.41 7.37
N GLU A 21 16.07 -22.27 6.67
CA GLU A 21 16.06 -23.71 6.92
C GLU A 21 17.45 -24.32 6.70
N MET A 22 18.14 -23.94 5.65
CA MET A 22 19.50 -24.41 5.38
C MET A 22 20.49 -24.04 6.50
N LEU A 23 20.40 -22.80 7.01
CA LEU A 23 21.24 -22.33 8.11
C LEU A 23 20.84 -22.93 9.46
N SER A 24 19.54 -23.05 9.73
CA SER A 24 19.03 -23.60 11.00
C SER A 24 19.33 -25.06 11.15
N ASN A 25 19.32 -25.85 10.06
CA ASN A 25 19.65 -27.30 10.09
C ASN A 25 21.14 -27.58 10.38
N ARG A 26 22.02 -26.62 10.15
CA ARG A 26 23.43 -26.72 10.51
C ARG A 26 23.72 -26.55 12.02
N ILE A 27 22.73 -25.98 12.73
CA ILE A 27 22.87 -25.69 14.16
C ILE A 27 22.19 -26.81 14.95
N ARG A 28 22.97 -27.66 15.58
CA ARG A 28 22.46 -28.71 16.49
C ARG A 28 21.87 -28.05 17.74
N ASN A 29 20.80 -28.65 18.28
CA ASN A 29 20.16 -28.24 19.55
C ASN A 29 19.60 -26.78 19.57
N LEU A 30 19.20 -26.23 18.44
CA LEU A 30 18.51 -24.93 18.41
C LEU A 30 17.02 -25.16 18.69
N PHE A 31 16.53 -24.62 19.81
CA PHE A 31 15.12 -24.69 20.21
C PHE A 31 14.25 -23.88 19.24
N GLU A 32 12.94 -24.19 19.21
CA GLU A 32 11.99 -23.56 18.27
C GLU A 32 11.78 -22.05 18.54
N SER A 33 11.75 -21.65 19.81
CA SER A 33 11.57 -20.26 20.20
C SER A 33 12.66 -19.31 19.66
N PRO A 34 13.96 -19.60 19.84
CA PRO A 34 15.02 -18.82 19.19
C PRO A 34 14.97 -18.87 17.66
N LYS A 35 14.60 -20.00 17.07
CA LYS A 35 14.41 -20.10 15.61
C LYS A 35 13.34 -19.12 15.11
N LEU A 36 12.19 -19.11 15.78
CA LEU A 36 11.09 -18.21 15.48
C LEU A 36 11.51 -16.72 15.57
N SER A 37 12.18 -16.36 16.67
CA SER A 37 12.67 -15.00 16.88
C SER A 37 13.67 -14.56 15.81
N CYS A 38 14.61 -15.43 15.44
CA CYS A 38 15.57 -15.16 14.36
C CYS A 38 14.89 -15.00 13.01
N PHE A 39 13.96 -15.88 12.68
CA PHE A 39 13.20 -15.76 11.42
C PHE A 39 12.43 -14.46 11.35
N MET A 40 11.69 -14.12 12.40
CA MET A 40 10.91 -12.88 12.43
C MET A 40 11.79 -11.62 12.34
N SER A 41 12.95 -11.61 12.99
CA SER A 41 13.89 -10.48 12.92
C SER A 41 14.53 -10.31 11.53
N GLY A 42 14.58 -11.38 10.75
CA GLY A 42 15.10 -11.39 9.38
C GLY A 42 14.12 -10.88 8.32
N LEU A 43 12.82 -10.81 8.60
CA LEU A 43 11.80 -10.36 7.66
C LEU A 43 11.87 -8.85 7.38
N LYS A 44 11.37 -8.44 6.22
CA LYS A 44 11.14 -7.02 5.90
C LYS A 44 10.16 -6.40 6.89
N ASP A 45 10.32 -5.13 7.18
CA ASP A 45 9.56 -4.42 8.22
C ASP A 45 8.04 -4.50 8.02
N GLU A 46 7.58 -4.39 6.78
CA GLU A 46 6.16 -4.48 6.43
C GLU A 46 5.56 -5.84 6.82
N VAL A 47 6.29 -6.93 6.54
CA VAL A 47 5.88 -8.30 6.89
C VAL A 47 6.05 -8.53 8.39
N ARG A 48 7.18 -8.10 8.95
CA ARG A 48 7.51 -8.28 10.37
C ARG A 48 6.49 -7.63 11.30
N LEU A 49 6.01 -6.43 10.99
CA LEU A 49 5.01 -5.73 11.80
C LEU A 49 3.68 -6.50 11.83
N ALA A 50 3.21 -6.98 10.68
CA ALA A 50 2.00 -7.81 10.62
C ALA A 50 2.16 -9.11 11.39
N MET A 51 3.34 -9.75 11.31
CA MET A 51 3.66 -10.96 12.06
C MET A 51 3.64 -10.74 13.57
N ARG A 52 4.13 -9.58 14.04
CA ARG A 52 4.07 -9.23 15.47
C ARG A 52 2.64 -9.08 15.98
N MET A 53 1.76 -8.53 15.18
CA MET A 53 0.33 -8.40 15.53
C MET A 53 -0.36 -9.76 15.65
N GLN A 54 0.01 -10.72 14.80
CA GLN A 54 -0.58 -12.06 14.77
C GLN A 54 0.06 -13.02 15.78
N ASN A 55 1.24 -12.69 16.29
CA ASN A 55 1.97 -13.42 17.32
C ASN A 55 2.02 -14.96 17.11
N PRO A 56 2.65 -15.44 16.01
CA PRO A 56 2.70 -16.88 15.72
C PRO A 56 3.48 -17.63 16.82
N ARG A 57 2.94 -18.77 17.23
CA ARG A 57 3.53 -19.60 18.30
C ARG A 57 4.49 -20.65 17.78
N SER A 58 4.48 -20.95 16.50
CA SER A 58 5.35 -21.94 15.87
C SER A 58 6.02 -21.39 14.62
N LEU A 59 7.16 -21.96 14.27
CA LEU A 59 7.91 -21.57 13.07
C LEU A 59 7.11 -21.83 11.80
N ASN A 60 6.37 -22.96 11.73
CA ASN A 60 5.53 -23.28 10.58
C ASN A 60 4.38 -22.29 10.41
N ALA A 61 3.71 -21.91 11.49
CA ALA A 61 2.70 -20.85 11.45
C ALA A 61 3.30 -19.53 10.97
N ALA A 62 4.50 -19.16 11.44
CA ALA A 62 5.20 -17.98 10.99
C ALA A 62 5.50 -18.00 9.49
N PHE A 63 5.93 -19.12 8.94
CA PHE A 63 6.17 -19.25 7.50
C PHE A 63 4.89 -19.04 6.67
N GLY A 64 3.78 -19.68 7.10
CA GLY A 64 2.48 -19.53 6.43
C GLY A 64 1.97 -18.11 6.44
N LEU A 65 1.97 -17.48 7.61
CA LEU A 65 1.52 -16.10 7.80
C LEU A 65 2.37 -15.09 7.01
N ALA A 66 3.70 -15.26 7.06
CA ALA A 66 4.60 -14.37 6.31
C ALA A 66 4.37 -14.44 4.80
N LYS A 67 4.09 -15.63 4.26
CA LYS A 67 3.75 -15.83 2.85
C LYS A 67 2.43 -15.13 2.49
N ILE A 68 1.38 -15.34 3.27
CA ILE A 68 0.08 -14.69 3.07
C ILE A 68 0.23 -13.17 3.11
N GLN A 69 0.99 -12.64 4.07
CA GLN A 69 1.23 -11.21 4.19
C GLN A 69 1.99 -10.65 2.99
N GLU A 70 2.98 -11.37 2.47
CA GLU A 70 3.70 -10.98 1.25
C GLU A 70 2.76 -10.92 0.04
N GLU A 71 1.89 -11.91 -0.14
CA GLU A 71 0.89 -11.96 -1.21
C GLU A 71 -0.11 -10.80 -1.10
N TYR A 72 -0.55 -10.50 0.11
CA TYR A 72 -1.43 -9.34 0.37
C TYR A 72 -0.75 -8.02 -0.04
N LEU A 73 0.48 -7.78 0.40
CA LEU A 73 1.25 -6.58 0.06
C LEU A 73 1.48 -6.45 -1.45
N GLN A 74 1.74 -7.57 -2.14
CA GLN A 74 1.88 -7.58 -3.59
C GLN A 74 0.57 -7.22 -4.29
N SER A 75 -0.57 -7.71 -3.80
CA SER A 75 -1.89 -7.40 -4.32
C SER A 75 -2.24 -5.93 -4.14
N CYS A 76 -1.96 -5.36 -2.97
CA CYS A 76 -2.14 -3.94 -2.70
C CYS A 76 -1.29 -3.07 -3.62
N ARG A 77 -0.01 -3.43 -3.84
CA ARG A 77 0.89 -2.71 -4.75
C ARG A 77 0.41 -2.74 -6.20
N LYS A 78 -0.10 -3.89 -6.66
CA LYS A 78 -0.70 -4.04 -8.01
C LYS A 78 -1.93 -3.16 -8.15
N ALA A 79 -2.85 -3.20 -7.19
CA ALA A 79 -4.06 -2.37 -7.18
C ALA A 79 -3.74 -0.87 -7.21
N TYR A 80 -2.78 -0.44 -6.38
CA TYR A 80 -2.33 0.96 -6.36
C TYR A 80 -1.72 1.41 -7.69
N LYS A 81 -0.92 0.55 -8.33
CA LYS A 81 -0.32 0.83 -9.63
C LYS A 81 -1.36 1.01 -10.73
N LEU A 82 -2.37 0.15 -10.75
CA LEU A 82 -3.50 0.25 -11.69
C LEU A 82 -4.27 1.57 -11.51
N VAL A 83 -4.56 1.97 -10.28
CA VAL A 83 -5.24 3.25 -9.98
C VAL A 83 -4.40 4.44 -10.43
N TYR A 84 -3.09 4.38 -10.20
CA TYR A 84 -2.17 5.44 -10.62
C TYR A 84 -2.10 5.57 -12.15
N GLU A 85 -1.99 4.46 -12.88
CA GLU A 85 -1.96 4.44 -14.34
C GLU A 85 -3.29 4.92 -14.94
N PHE A 86 -4.42 4.50 -14.36
CA PHE A 86 -5.74 4.97 -14.76
C PHE A 86 -5.88 6.48 -14.60
N ASN A 87 -5.47 7.04 -13.48
CA ASN A 87 -5.49 8.48 -13.25
C ASN A 87 -4.55 9.25 -14.18
N LYS A 88 -3.37 8.70 -14.50
CA LYS A 88 -2.42 9.32 -15.43
C LYS A 88 -3.00 9.42 -16.84
N ASN A 89 -3.65 8.36 -17.32
CA ASN A 89 -4.25 8.34 -18.66
C ASN A 89 -5.49 9.23 -18.77
N ASN A 90 -6.27 9.36 -17.68
CA ASN A 90 -7.44 10.23 -17.65
C ASN A 90 -7.07 11.72 -17.59
N TRP A 91 -5.85 12.04 -17.14
CA TRP A 91 -5.37 13.43 -17.10
C TRP A 91 -5.01 13.98 -18.48
N GLN A 92 -4.66 13.13 -19.44
CA GLN A 92 -4.36 13.54 -20.83
C GLN A 92 -5.58 13.63 -21.74
N SER A 93 -6.75 13.12 -21.32
CA SER A 93 -7.97 13.01 -22.14
C SER A 93 -9.06 14.05 -21.83
N SER A 94 -8.80 15.06 -21.01
CA SER A 94 -9.81 16.07 -20.65
C SER A 94 -9.77 17.31 -21.55
N SER A 95 -9.75 17.10 -22.86
CA SER A 95 -10.28 18.08 -23.81
C SER A 95 -11.47 17.42 -24.52
N SER A 96 -12.67 17.96 -24.21
CA SER A 96 -13.94 17.69 -24.91
C SER A 96 -14.56 16.30 -24.68
N ALA A 97 -15.55 16.21 -23.81
CA ALA A 97 -16.89 15.72 -24.14
C ALA A 97 -17.75 15.59 -22.87
N ILE A 98 -18.76 16.42 -22.80
CA ILE A 98 -19.93 16.27 -21.91
C ILE A 98 -20.69 15.05 -22.41
N VAL A 99 -20.69 13.96 -21.69
CA VAL A 99 -21.66 12.87 -21.86
C VAL A 99 -22.57 12.83 -20.64
N LYS A 100 -23.80 13.25 -20.87
CA LYS A 100 -24.93 13.00 -19.97
C LYS A 100 -25.21 11.50 -19.99
N THR A 101 -25.13 10.83 -18.86
CA THR A 101 -25.82 9.55 -18.64
C THR A 101 -26.46 9.55 -17.28
N ASP A 102 -27.78 9.67 -17.32
CA ASP A 102 -28.67 9.32 -16.22
C ASP A 102 -28.54 7.83 -15.92
N LYS A 103 -28.17 7.48 -14.68
CA LYS A 103 -28.69 6.27 -14.02
C LYS A 103 -28.52 6.37 -12.49
N LYS A 104 -29.69 6.32 -11.89
CA LYS A 104 -30.12 6.22 -10.51
C LYS A 104 -29.33 5.17 -9.73
N GLY A 105 -28.73 5.58 -8.58
CA GLY A 105 -28.17 4.62 -7.63
C GLY A 105 -27.16 5.27 -6.68
N ASP A 106 -27.66 5.60 -5.51
CA ASP A 106 -26.98 5.80 -4.23
C ASP A 106 -25.91 6.90 -4.08
N ILE A 107 -26.35 7.88 -3.29
CA ILE A 107 -25.75 9.20 -3.13
C ILE A 107 -24.81 9.19 -1.94
N ARG A 108 -23.51 9.13 -2.23
CA ARG A 108 -22.58 9.96 -1.49
C ARG A 108 -22.10 11.04 -2.45
N SER A 109 -22.71 12.20 -2.37
CA SER A 109 -22.44 13.35 -3.20
C SER A 109 -20.95 13.72 -3.14
N ARG A 110 -20.17 13.21 -4.09
CA ARG A 110 -18.87 13.78 -4.38
C ARG A 110 -19.14 15.16 -4.98
N VAL A 111 -18.92 16.20 -4.19
CA VAL A 111 -18.93 17.57 -4.67
C VAL A 111 -18.02 17.63 -5.90
N PRO A 112 -18.52 18.02 -7.07
CA PRO A 112 -17.68 18.10 -8.26
C PRO A 112 -16.60 19.15 -8.01
N ILE A 113 -15.35 18.72 -8.01
CA ILE A 113 -14.20 19.63 -7.89
C ILE A 113 -14.08 20.35 -9.22
N GLN A 114 -14.60 21.56 -9.27
CA GLN A 114 -14.48 22.44 -10.42
C GLN A 114 -13.08 23.07 -10.41
N LYS A 115 -12.27 22.77 -11.43
CA LYS A 115 -10.96 23.41 -11.58
C LYS A 115 -11.15 24.80 -12.16
N VAL A 116 -10.83 25.81 -11.36
CA VAL A 116 -10.86 27.21 -11.78
C VAL A 116 -9.50 27.53 -12.42
N SER A 117 -9.49 28.11 -13.62
CA SER A 117 -8.25 28.55 -14.28
C SER A 117 -7.66 29.80 -13.59
N SER A 118 -6.37 30.05 -13.81
CA SER A 118 -5.68 31.22 -13.22
C SER A 118 -6.36 32.54 -13.63
N THR A 119 -6.81 32.65 -14.88
CA THR A 119 -7.53 33.82 -15.40
C THR A 119 -8.88 34.01 -14.71
N GLN A 120 -9.64 32.93 -14.52
CA GLN A 120 -10.90 32.98 -13.78
C GLN A 120 -10.71 33.34 -12.31
N MET A 121 -9.62 32.89 -11.70
CA MET A 121 -9.28 33.28 -10.31
C MET A 121 -8.98 34.78 -10.21
N GLU A 122 -8.26 35.35 -11.17
CA GLU A 122 -7.98 36.79 -11.19
C GLU A 122 -9.23 37.64 -11.41
N GLU A 123 -10.12 37.24 -12.31
CA GLU A 123 -11.39 37.92 -12.53
C GLU A 123 -12.28 37.90 -11.29
N ARG A 124 -12.38 36.74 -10.64
CA ARG A 124 -13.15 36.62 -9.40
C ARG A 124 -12.56 37.47 -8.26
N ARG A 125 -11.22 37.51 -8.17
CA ARG A 125 -10.52 38.37 -7.20
C ARG A 125 -10.81 39.85 -7.47
N LYS A 126 -10.75 40.32 -8.71
CA LYS A 126 -11.03 41.70 -9.06
C LYS A 126 -12.49 42.09 -8.76
N ASN A 127 -13.41 41.17 -8.91
CA ASN A 127 -14.84 41.39 -8.67
C ASN A 127 -15.26 41.13 -7.21
N GLY A 128 -14.31 40.74 -6.31
CA GLY A 128 -14.60 40.41 -4.91
C GLY A 128 -15.52 39.21 -4.72
N LEU A 129 -15.45 38.23 -5.64
CA LEU A 129 -16.29 37.05 -5.63
C LEU A 129 -15.59 35.85 -4.99
N CYS A 130 -16.36 35.02 -4.31
CA CYS A 130 -15.86 33.75 -3.78
C CYS A 130 -15.45 32.82 -4.91
N TYR A 131 -14.34 32.06 -4.75
CA TYR A 131 -13.84 31.14 -5.76
C TYR A 131 -14.76 29.93 -6.00
N TYR A 132 -15.68 29.62 -5.07
CA TYR A 132 -16.53 28.42 -5.11
C TYR A 132 -18.00 28.70 -5.40
N CYS A 133 -18.55 29.82 -4.96
CA CYS A 133 -19.99 30.06 -5.00
C CYS A 133 -20.41 31.34 -5.71
N ASP A 134 -19.51 32.08 -6.31
CA ASP A 134 -19.75 33.33 -7.06
C ASP A 134 -20.46 34.44 -6.25
N THR A 135 -20.57 34.30 -4.93
CA THR A 135 -21.13 35.32 -4.03
C THR A 135 -20.06 36.33 -3.62
N LYS A 136 -20.44 37.58 -3.41
CA LYS A 136 -19.52 38.59 -2.90
C LYS A 136 -19.09 38.30 -1.48
N TRP A 137 -17.83 38.57 -1.19
CA TRP A 137 -17.32 38.51 0.18
C TRP A 137 -17.93 39.68 0.99
N HIS A 138 -18.50 39.38 2.13
CA HIS A 138 -18.96 40.34 3.13
C HIS A 138 -17.93 40.53 4.21
#